data_32c702d009ff8027ffe2435cc5783131
#
_entry.id   32c702d009ff8027ffe2435cc5783131
#
_cell.length_a   1.000
_cell.length_b   1.000
_cell.length_c   1.000
_cell.angle_alpha   90.00
_cell.angle_beta   90.00
_cell.angle_gamma   90.00
#
_symmetry.space_group_name_H-M   'P 1'
#
loop_
_entity.id
_entity.type
_entity.pdbx_description
1 polymer ?
#
loop_
_entity_poly.entity_id
_entity_poly.type
_entity_poly.pdbx_seq_one_letter_code
_entity_poly.pdbx_strand_id
1 'polypeptide(L)'
;AKALTCSDLSNESIQLLSNLHDNPSEAFGNYNDEHAILILQLYQQCPTASSFATEISSVFNQKKQEILLQAASTSFDEQLERYCVLGLAGQQLSQAQVNEILSSQQVDGGWSTDYDLSRSTTYVHPTALALCALIKSQQNGGLLP
;
A
#
# COMPACT_ATOMS: atom_id res chain seq x y z
N ALA A 1 -16.88 -11.42 0.76
CA ALA A 1 -15.91 -11.22 -0.31
C ALA A 1 -15.49 -12.59 -0.85
N LYS A 2 -15.52 -12.78 -2.16
CA LYS A 2 -15.02 -14.00 -2.82
C LYS A 2 -13.50 -13.94 -2.77
N ALA A 3 -12.85 -14.99 -2.28
CA ALA A 3 -11.40 -15.03 -2.28
C ALA A 3 -10.90 -14.96 -3.73
N LEU A 4 -10.00 -14.03 -4.02
CA LEU A 4 -9.33 -13.95 -5.31
C LEU A 4 -8.39 -15.14 -5.45
N THR A 5 -8.48 -15.83 -6.56
CA THR A 5 -7.64 -17.00 -6.87
C THR A 5 -6.94 -16.81 -8.21
N CYS A 6 -5.93 -17.62 -8.48
CA CYS A 6 -5.25 -17.61 -9.78
C CYS A 6 -6.20 -17.93 -10.96
N SER A 7 -7.34 -18.58 -10.72
CA SER A 7 -8.36 -18.81 -11.75
C SER A 7 -9.12 -17.55 -12.15
N ASP A 8 -9.06 -16.50 -11.33
CA ASP A 8 -9.73 -15.22 -11.61
C ASP A 8 -8.84 -14.28 -12.46
N LEU A 9 -7.59 -14.67 -12.74
CA LEU A 9 -6.66 -13.89 -13.56
C LEU A 9 -7.10 -13.94 -15.04
N SER A 10 -7.51 -12.79 -15.54
CA SER A 10 -7.93 -12.59 -16.93
C SER A 10 -7.69 -11.13 -17.34
N ASN A 11 -7.79 -10.83 -18.64
CA ASN A 11 -7.71 -9.44 -19.11
C ASN A 11 -8.82 -8.56 -18.49
N GLU A 12 -10.02 -9.11 -18.32
CA GLU A 12 -11.15 -8.38 -17.74
C GLU A 12 -10.88 -8.05 -16.26
N SER A 13 -10.31 -8.97 -15.48
CA SER A 13 -9.98 -8.71 -14.09
C SER A 13 -8.85 -7.70 -13.93
N ILE A 14 -7.84 -7.74 -14.79
CA ILE A 14 -6.75 -6.75 -14.82
C ILE A 14 -7.30 -5.38 -15.22
N GLN A 15 -8.16 -5.32 -16.25
CA GLN A 15 -8.79 -4.07 -16.69
C GLN A 15 -9.72 -3.49 -15.60
N LEU A 16 -10.40 -4.35 -14.84
CA LEU A 16 -11.21 -3.91 -13.70
C LEU A 16 -10.33 -3.21 -12.66
N LEU A 17 -9.16 -3.76 -12.34
CA LEU A 17 -8.21 -3.15 -11.40
C LEU A 17 -7.67 -1.82 -11.92
N SER A 18 -7.44 -1.70 -13.24
CA SER A 18 -7.05 -0.43 -13.86
C SER A 18 -8.09 0.68 -13.67
N ASN A 19 -9.36 0.32 -13.65
CA ASN A 19 -10.48 1.26 -13.54
C ASN A 19 -10.89 1.56 -12.09
N LEU A 20 -10.31 0.87 -11.11
CA LEU A 20 -10.51 1.21 -9.71
C LEU A 20 -9.74 2.52 -9.42
N HIS A 21 -10.41 3.48 -8.82
CA HIS A 21 -9.82 4.75 -8.39
C HIS A 21 -10.33 5.10 -7.00
N ASP A 22 -9.47 5.77 -6.25
CA ASP A 22 -9.89 6.37 -5.02
C ASP A 22 -10.87 7.51 -5.27
N ASN A 23 -11.93 7.57 -4.48
CA ASN A 23 -12.92 8.64 -4.54
C ASN A 23 -12.70 9.61 -3.38
N PRO A 24 -12.09 10.77 -3.60
CA PRO A 24 -11.75 11.72 -2.52
C PRO A 24 -12.96 12.28 -1.76
N SER A 25 -14.19 11.98 -2.23
CA SER A 25 -15.42 12.40 -1.56
C SER A 25 -15.95 11.39 -0.54
N GLU A 26 -15.36 10.20 -0.43
CA GLU A 26 -15.79 9.20 0.55
C GLU A 26 -15.09 9.40 1.89
N ALA A 27 -15.90 9.50 2.97
CA ALA A 27 -15.41 9.83 4.30
C ALA A 27 -14.62 8.70 5.01
N PHE A 28 -14.60 7.50 4.44
CA PHE A 28 -13.87 6.34 4.94
C PHE A 28 -13.02 5.77 3.82
N GLY A 29 -11.74 6.05 3.92
CA GLY A 29 -10.61 5.47 3.22
C GLY A 29 -10.91 4.76 1.91
N ASN A 30 -10.57 5.39 0.83
CA ASN A 30 -10.59 4.76 -0.46
C ASN A 30 -9.22 4.10 -0.69
N TYR A 31 -9.14 2.83 -0.36
CA TYR A 31 -7.93 2.01 -0.54
C TYR A 31 -7.95 1.28 -1.90
N ASN A 32 -8.65 1.79 -2.89
CA ASN A 32 -8.85 1.09 -4.16
C ASN A 32 -7.55 0.93 -4.94
N ASP A 33 -6.71 1.97 -4.97
CA ASP A 33 -5.43 1.96 -5.67
C ASP A 33 -4.43 1.06 -4.95
N GLU A 34 -4.39 1.11 -3.62
CA GLU A 34 -3.56 0.25 -2.77
C GLU A 34 -3.95 -1.21 -2.91
N HIS A 35 -5.24 -1.52 -2.80
CA HIS A 35 -5.74 -2.88 -2.98
C HIS A 35 -5.52 -3.41 -4.39
N ALA A 36 -5.62 -2.57 -5.43
CA ALA A 36 -5.31 -2.97 -6.79
C ALA A 36 -3.85 -3.42 -6.93
N ILE A 37 -2.89 -2.70 -6.33
CA ILE A 37 -1.48 -3.10 -6.32
C ILE A 37 -1.29 -4.44 -5.59
N LEU A 38 -1.91 -4.63 -4.42
CA LEU A 38 -1.80 -5.89 -3.67
C LEU A 38 -2.35 -7.07 -4.48
N ILE A 39 -3.48 -6.90 -5.16
CA ILE A 39 -4.07 -7.93 -6.02
C ILE A 39 -3.16 -8.24 -7.21
N LEU A 40 -2.61 -7.22 -7.86
CA LEU A 40 -1.68 -7.41 -8.98
C LEU A 40 -0.40 -8.14 -8.55
N GLN A 41 0.11 -7.88 -7.34
CA GLN A 41 1.24 -8.63 -6.79
C GLN A 41 0.91 -10.10 -6.54
N LEU A 42 -0.29 -10.42 -6.05
CA LEU A 42 -0.75 -11.79 -5.91
C LEU A 42 -0.87 -12.47 -7.28
N TYR A 43 -1.40 -11.77 -8.28
CA TYR A 43 -1.49 -12.28 -9.65
C TYR A 43 -0.12 -12.59 -10.27
N GLN A 44 0.92 -11.80 -9.97
CA GLN A 44 2.28 -12.08 -10.43
C GLN A 44 2.83 -13.43 -9.95
N GLN A 45 2.31 -13.96 -8.86
CA GLN A 45 2.70 -15.26 -8.31
C GLN A 45 1.92 -16.43 -8.93
N CYS A 46 0.94 -16.16 -9.77
CA CYS A 46 0.15 -17.21 -10.43
C CYS A 46 0.94 -17.90 -11.54
N PRO A 47 0.76 -19.21 -11.72
CA PRO A 47 1.43 -19.95 -12.81
C PRO A 47 1.17 -19.41 -14.21
N THR A 48 -0.01 -18.81 -14.41
CA THR A 48 -0.44 -18.21 -15.69
C THR A 48 -0.03 -16.74 -15.85
N ALA A 49 0.64 -16.15 -14.85
CA ALA A 49 0.99 -14.73 -14.85
C ALA A 49 1.83 -14.30 -16.07
N SER A 50 2.68 -15.19 -16.58
CA SER A 50 3.51 -14.91 -17.76
C SER A 50 2.69 -14.55 -19.00
N SER A 51 1.48 -15.09 -19.14
CA SER A 51 0.58 -14.78 -20.25
C SER A 51 -0.03 -13.37 -20.17
N PHE A 52 0.05 -12.72 -19.01
CA PHE A 52 -0.52 -11.39 -18.70
C PHE A 52 0.55 -10.42 -18.19
N ALA A 53 1.83 -10.74 -18.34
CA ALA A 53 2.92 -9.98 -17.71
C ALA A 53 2.95 -8.51 -18.12
N THR A 54 2.66 -8.22 -19.39
CA THR A 54 2.63 -6.86 -19.93
C THR A 54 1.49 -6.06 -19.33
N GLU A 55 0.29 -6.63 -19.32
CA GLU A 55 -0.92 -6.00 -18.80
C GLU A 55 -0.81 -5.76 -17.29
N ILE A 56 -0.39 -6.77 -16.53
CA ILE A 56 -0.14 -6.66 -15.08
C ILE A 56 0.88 -5.55 -14.81
N SER A 57 2.00 -5.52 -15.53
CA SER A 57 3.04 -4.51 -15.33
C SER A 57 2.55 -3.11 -15.68
N SER A 58 1.75 -2.98 -16.75
CA SER A 58 1.17 -1.70 -17.15
C SER A 58 0.25 -1.12 -16.08
N VAL A 59 -0.72 -1.93 -15.61
CA VAL A 59 -1.68 -1.49 -14.59
C VAL A 59 -1.00 -1.26 -13.24
N PHE A 60 -0.03 -2.09 -12.88
CA PHE A 60 0.77 -1.93 -11.67
C PHE A 60 1.49 -0.58 -11.64
N ASN A 61 2.17 -0.22 -12.75
CA ASN A 61 2.86 1.05 -12.86
C ASN A 61 1.89 2.24 -12.87
N GLN A 62 0.73 2.11 -13.51
CA GLN A 62 -0.34 3.12 -13.47
C GLN A 62 -0.77 3.38 -12.02
N LYS A 63 -1.17 2.35 -11.28
CA LYS A 63 -1.63 2.47 -9.89
C LYS A 63 -0.56 3.02 -8.95
N LYS A 64 0.68 2.59 -9.13
CA LYS A 64 1.82 3.15 -8.39
C LYS A 64 1.95 4.66 -8.62
N GLN A 65 1.79 5.15 -9.85
CA GLN A 65 1.84 6.59 -10.14
C GLN A 65 0.64 7.33 -9.55
N GLU A 66 -0.56 6.75 -9.59
CA GLU A 66 -1.76 7.31 -8.98
C GLU A 66 -1.54 7.55 -7.48
N ILE A 67 -1.06 6.53 -6.74
CA ILE A 67 -0.74 6.67 -5.29
C ILE A 67 0.33 7.74 -5.04
N LEU A 68 1.39 7.80 -5.87
CA LEU A 68 2.46 8.79 -5.71
C LEU A 68 1.99 10.23 -5.93
N LEU A 69 0.92 10.43 -6.69
CA LEU A 69 0.33 11.75 -6.99
C LEU A 69 -0.75 12.15 -5.97
N GLN A 70 -1.21 11.22 -5.14
CA GLN A 70 -2.22 11.53 -4.13
C GLN A 70 -1.64 12.47 -3.05
N ALA A 71 -2.49 13.36 -2.56
CA ALA A 71 -2.16 14.18 -1.40
C ALA A 71 -1.97 13.30 -0.16
N ALA A 72 -1.25 13.80 0.84
CA ALA A 72 -1.14 13.12 2.13
C ALA A 72 -2.54 12.84 2.69
N SER A 73 -2.74 11.63 3.22
CA SER A 73 -4.00 11.24 3.82
C SER A 73 -4.24 11.99 5.14
N THR A 74 -5.51 12.22 5.46
CA THR A 74 -5.94 12.70 6.78
C THR A 74 -5.96 11.56 7.82
N SER A 75 -5.95 10.30 7.38
CA SER A 75 -5.84 9.10 8.21
C SER A 75 -4.41 8.58 8.19
N PHE A 76 -3.83 8.37 9.36
CA PHE A 76 -2.47 7.82 9.44
C PHE A 76 -2.45 6.35 9.02
N ASP A 77 -3.50 5.59 9.28
CA ASP A 77 -3.65 4.20 8.85
C ASP A 77 -3.58 4.08 7.31
N GLU A 78 -4.34 4.90 6.60
CA GLU A 78 -4.30 4.97 5.14
C GLU A 78 -2.92 5.40 4.63
N GLN A 79 -2.27 6.37 5.28
CA GLN A 79 -0.94 6.81 4.90
C GLN A 79 0.10 5.69 5.08
N LEU A 80 -0.01 4.90 6.14
CA LEU A 80 0.85 3.74 6.37
C LEU A 80 0.61 2.64 5.33
N GLU A 81 -0.65 2.41 4.91
CA GLU A 81 -0.97 1.48 3.84
C GLU A 81 -0.32 1.89 2.52
N ARG A 82 -0.43 3.18 2.14
CA ARG A 82 0.27 3.72 0.97
C ARG A 82 1.76 3.47 1.02
N TYR A 83 2.40 3.77 2.14
CA TYR A 83 3.84 3.56 2.31
C TYR A 83 4.23 2.07 2.21
N CYS A 84 3.45 1.18 2.84
CA CYS A 84 3.65 -0.26 2.72
C CYS A 84 3.54 -0.73 1.27
N VAL A 85 2.46 -0.34 0.59
CA VAL A 85 2.16 -0.76 -0.79
C VAL A 85 3.20 -0.21 -1.77
N LEU A 86 3.61 1.05 -1.63
CA LEU A 86 4.70 1.63 -2.41
C LEU A 86 6.02 0.86 -2.18
N GLY A 87 6.32 0.50 -0.93
CA GLY A 87 7.46 -0.34 -0.59
C GLY A 87 7.40 -1.72 -1.25
N LEU A 88 6.23 -2.36 -1.24
CA LEU A 88 5.98 -3.61 -1.95
C LEU A 88 6.16 -3.44 -3.47
N ALA A 89 5.82 -2.28 -4.02
CA ALA A 89 6.01 -1.92 -5.42
C ALA A 89 7.46 -1.52 -5.75
N GLY A 90 8.42 -1.79 -4.87
CA GLY A 90 9.83 -1.51 -5.08
C GLY A 90 10.22 -0.04 -4.91
N GLN A 91 9.31 0.80 -4.40
CA GLN A 91 9.60 2.21 -4.10
C GLN A 91 10.36 2.34 -2.78
N GLN A 92 11.45 3.08 -2.80
CA GLN A 92 12.13 3.52 -1.59
C GLN A 92 11.37 4.70 -0.97
N LEU A 93 11.13 4.65 0.34
CA LEU A 93 10.61 5.81 1.06
C LEU A 93 11.68 6.90 1.20
N SER A 94 11.26 8.14 1.12
CA SER A 94 12.11 9.27 1.46
C SER A 94 12.42 9.29 2.97
N GLN A 95 13.51 9.96 3.35
CA GLN A 95 13.87 10.12 4.76
C GLN A 95 12.75 10.83 5.55
N ALA A 96 12.03 11.76 4.94
CA ALA A 96 10.90 12.43 5.56
C ALA A 96 9.77 11.46 5.90
N GLN A 97 9.41 10.55 4.99
CA GLN A 97 8.39 9.52 5.21
C GLN A 97 8.83 8.50 6.28
N VAL A 98 10.09 8.08 6.27
CA VAL A 98 10.64 7.22 7.33
C VAL A 98 10.56 7.91 8.69
N ASN A 99 10.96 9.18 8.76
CA ASN A 99 10.91 9.95 10.00
C ASN A 99 9.46 10.15 10.49
N GLU A 100 8.50 10.36 9.59
CA GLU A 100 7.08 10.44 9.91
C GLU A 100 6.60 9.15 10.59
N ILE A 101 6.89 8.00 10.00
CA ILE A 101 6.54 6.69 10.59
C ILE A 101 7.16 6.55 11.98
N LEU A 102 8.46 6.78 12.11
CA LEU A 102 9.19 6.57 13.37
C LEU A 102 8.75 7.56 14.47
N SER A 103 8.51 8.83 14.12
CA SER A 103 8.05 9.83 15.09
C SER A 103 6.62 9.62 15.57
N SER A 104 5.82 8.84 14.83
CA SER A 104 4.44 8.49 15.18
C SER A 104 4.34 7.18 15.98
N GLN A 105 5.47 6.55 16.31
CA GLN A 105 5.47 5.35 17.13
C GLN A 105 5.03 5.67 18.57
N GLN A 106 4.11 4.88 19.10
CA GLN A 106 3.61 5.01 20.47
C GLN A 106 4.63 4.46 21.48
N VAL A 107 4.45 4.85 22.74
CA VAL A 107 5.37 4.44 23.84
C VAL A 107 5.45 2.92 24.07
N ASP A 108 4.43 2.17 23.62
CA ASP A 108 4.39 0.71 23.68
C ASP A 108 5.02 0.03 22.44
N GLY A 109 5.56 0.84 21.51
CA GLY A 109 6.25 0.37 20.31
C GLY A 109 5.38 0.12 19.10
N GLY A 110 4.05 0.29 19.19
CA GLY A 110 3.13 0.13 18.07
C GLY A 110 2.72 1.47 17.43
N TRP A 111 1.74 1.43 16.55
CA TRP A 111 1.17 2.60 15.87
C TRP A 111 -0.34 2.67 16.02
N SER A 112 -0.89 3.89 15.96
CA SER A 112 -2.32 4.19 16.00
C SER A 112 -2.86 4.45 14.58
N THR A 113 -4.18 4.47 14.46
CA THR A 113 -4.88 4.85 13.22
C THR A 113 -4.85 6.36 12.96
N ASP A 114 -4.62 7.15 13.99
CA ASP A 114 -4.61 8.61 13.95
C ASP A 114 -3.20 9.16 14.14
N TYR A 115 -2.96 10.39 13.66
CA TYR A 115 -1.74 11.15 13.98
C TYR A 115 -1.67 11.62 15.44
N ASP A 116 -2.71 11.39 16.22
CA ASP A 116 -2.78 11.86 17.61
C ASP A 116 -1.99 10.94 18.55
N LEU A 117 -0.80 11.37 18.90
CA LEU A 117 0.10 10.67 19.83
C LEU A 117 -0.40 10.69 21.29
N SER A 118 -1.44 11.49 21.62
CA SER A 118 -2.02 11.51 22.97
C SER A 118 -2.86 10.29 23.28
N ARG A 119 -3.25 9.53 22.26
CA ARG A 119 -3.97 8.25 22.40
C ARG A 119 -2.96 7.13 22.55
N SER A 120 -2.88 6.56 23.72
CA SER A 120 -1.96 5.44 24.04
C SER A 120 -2.40 4.09 23.46
N THR A 121 -3.37 4.06 22.55
CA THR A 121 -3.90 2.82 22.02
C THR A 121 -3.26 2.51 20.66
N THR A 122 -2.45 1.47 20.63
CA THR A 122 -1.93 0.91 19.40
C THR A 122 -2.89 -0.11 18.81
N TYR A 123 -2.85 -0.25 17.50
CA TYR A 123 -3.67 -1.22 16.78
C TYR A 123 -2.77 -2.13 15.94
N VAL A 124 -3.20 -3.37 15.78
CA VAL A 124 -2.45 -4.38 15.03
C VAL A 124 -2.29 -4.00 13.56
N HIS A 125 -3.34 -3.44 12.94
CA HIS A 125 -3.33 -3.10 11.53
C HIS A 125 -2.30 -2.01 11.19
N PRO A 126 -2.36 -0.78 11.75
CA PRO A 126 -1.35 0.25 11.47
C PRO A 126 0.06 -0.18 11.89
N THR A 127 0.20 -0.98 12.96
CA THR A 127 1.50 -1.51 13.37
C THR A 127 2.10 -2.43 12.30
N ALA A 128 1.29 -3.32 11.73
CA ALA A 128 1.74 -4.21 10.65
C ALA A 128 2.11 -3.41 9.39
N LEU A 129 1.33 -2.38 9.05
CA LEU A 129 1.59 -1.51 7.89
C LEU A 129 2.87 -0.68 8.07
N ALA A 130 3.09 -0.09 9.25
CA ALA A 130 4.31 0.64 9.56
C ALA A 130 5.56 -0.24 9.43
N LEU A 131 5.52 -1.44 10.02
CA LEU A 131 6.61 -2.41 9.90
C LEU A 131 6.82 -2.84 8.44
N CYS A 132 5.76 -3.11 7.70
CA CYS A 132 5.83 -3.42 6.27
C CYS A 132 6.54 -2.30 5.50
N ALA A 133 6.12 -1.05 5.69
CA ALA A 133 6.68 0.11 5.03
C ALA A 133 8.18 0.28 5.30
N LEU A 134 8.59 0.18 6.57
CA LEU A 134 9.99 0.31 6.99
C LEU A 134 10.86 -0.83 6.44
N ILE A 135 10.41 -2.09 6.58
CA ILE A 135 11.15 -3.27 6.10
C ILE A 135 11.31 -3.21 4.58
N LYS A 136 10.23 -2.89 3.85
CA LYS A 136 10.28 -2.81 2.38
C LYS A 136 11.14 -1.65 1.91
N SER A 137 11.07 -0.50 2.56
CA SER A 137 11.97 0.61 2.26
C SER A 137 13.43 0.21 2.41
N GLN A 138 13.78 -0.47 3.52
CA GLN A 138 15.14 -0.95 3.74
C GLN A 138 15.58 -1.96 2.67
N GLN A 139 14.73 -2.93 2.31
CA GLN A 139 15.00 -3.91 1.25
C GLN A 139 15.22 -3.25 -0.11
N ASN A 140 14.57 -2.12 -0.36
CA ASN A 140 14.69 -1.34 -1.60
C ASN A 140 15.88 -0.34 -1.57
N GLY A 141 16.79 -0.46 -0.61
CA GLY A 141 17.99 0.38 -0.49
C GLY A 141 17.78 1.67 0.34
N GLY A 142 16.66 1.79 1.05
CA GLY A 142 16.41 2.87 2.00
C GLY A 142 17.30 2.77 3.23
N LEU A 143 17.69 3.92 3.77
CA LEU A 143 18.41 4.01 5.03
C LEU A 143 17.40 4.10 6.16
N LEU A 144 17.42 3.12 7.08
CA LEU A 144 16.86 3.33 8.42
C LEU A 144 17.90 4.09 9.24
N PRO A 145 17.47 5.01 10.10
CA PRO A 145 18.38 5.76 10.95
C PRO A 145 19.06 4.86 11.97
#